data_7bdf608e14efdcc425a8c94031d2608c
#
_entry.id   7bdf608e14efdcc425a8c94031d2608c
#
_cell.length_a   1.000
_cell.length_b   1.000
_cell.length_c   1.000
_cell.angle_alpha   90.00
_cell.angle_beta   90.00
_cell.angle_gamma   90.00
#
_symmetry.space_group_name_H-M   'P 1'
#
loop_
_entity.id
_entity.type
_entity.pdbx_description
1 polymer ?
#
loop_
_entity_poly.entity_id
_entity_poly.type
_entity_poly.pdbx_seq_one_letter_code
_entity_poly.pdbx_strand_id
1 'polypeptide(L)'
;MTQRTGQLRLGAFLYPSGHHIAAWRHPEAQADAGINFRHYVRLAQAAEAAKFDLVFLADGVGTRGDNVEFLSRTAHSYVAQFEPITLLSALAAVTEHVGLVATASTSFNEPYHIARKFASLDHISGGRAGWNLVTSSNEHEAKNFNRDKHFGHAERYERAIEFAEVVGGLWDSWDDDAFLRDKAQGRFFDPERRHVLDHKGRFFQVKGPLNVARSPQGHPVVVQAGSSEAGRDLAARTAEVIFTAQQTLEDAIDFYSDVKGRLVQYGRHPDDLKIMPGVFPIVGRSESEAREKFEQLQALIDPKVGLALVSGLTGGFDLSGYPLDGPIPELPETNASKSRQLLTIELARRENLTIRQLYLRVAGARGHWQLVGTPAQIVDQLEERFVKGGADGYNVMPPVLPAGLDDFVELVIPELRRRGLFRSEYEGRTLRDNLGLRRPVNRHARAA
;
A
#
# COMPACT_ATOMS: atom_id res chain seq x y z
N MET A 1 30.19 -8.57 1.65
CA MET A 1 28.86 -8.20 2.19
C MET A 1 28.38 -9.34 3.06
N THR A 2 28.12 -9.11 4.34
CA THR A 2 27.52 -10.12 5.23
C THR A 2 26.15 -10.46 4.69
N GLN A 3 25.88 -11.73 4.46
CA GLN A 3 24.55 -12.20 4.04
C GLN A 3 23.53 -11.80 5.12
N ARG A 4 22.47 -11.13 4.70
CA ARG A 4 21.38 -10.73 5.60
C ARG A 4 20.68 -11.99 6.10
N THR A 5 20.49 -12.08 7.41
CA THR A 5 19.74 -13.13 8.08
C THR A 5 18.42 -12.55 8.60
N GLY A 6 17.39 -13.38 8.74
CA GLY A 6 16.10 -12.99 9.29
C GLY A 6 14.95 -13.44 8.42
N GLN A 7 13.74 -13.00 8.78
CA GLN A 7 12.50 -13.38 8.12
C GLN A 7 11.91 -12.21 7.31
N LEU A 8 11.30 -12.56 6.18
CA LEU A 8 10.53 -11.66 5.34
C LEU A 8 9.28 -11.15 6.06
N ARG A 9 8.85 -9.93 5.71
CA ARG A 9 7.53 -9.39 6.05
C ARG A 9 6.61 -9.52 4.84
N LEU A 10 5.38 -9.96 5.05
CA LEU A 10 4.43 -10.15 3.96
C LEU A 10 3.15 -9.36 4.17
N GLY A 11 2.80 -8.55 3.19
CA GLY A 11 1.49 -7.91 3.06
C GLY A 11 0.66 -8.62 2.00
N ALA A 12 -0.65 -8.76 2.22
CA ALA A 12 -1.59 -9.17 1.20
C ALA A 12 -2.27 -7.92 0.65
N PHE A 13 -1.91 -7.52 -0.56
CA PHE A 13 -2.56 -6.40 -1.23
C PHE A 13 -3.87 -6.88 -1.85
N LEU A 14 -4.97 -6.59 -1.16
CA LEU A 14 -6.29 -6.98 -1.61
C LEU A 14 -6.84 -5.92 -2.56
N TYR A 15 -7.01 -6.31 -3.81
CA TYR A 15 -7.75 -5.54 -4.80
C TYR A 15 -8.99 -6.36 -5.19
N PRO A 16 -10.20 -5.79 -5.42
CA PRO A 16 -11.44 -6.56 -5.39
C PRO A 16 -11.39 -7.96 -6.02
N SER A 17 -11.16 -8.04 -7.33
CA SER A 17 -11.10 -9.32 -8.07
C SER A 17 -9.68 -9.81 -8.36
N GLY A 18 -8.64 -9.08 -7.88
CA GLY A 18 -7.24 -9.36 -8.16
C GLY A 18 -6.55 -8.24 -8.93
N HIS A 19 -5.22 -8.35 -9.10
CA HIS A 19 -4.40 -7.27 -9.65
C HIS A 19 -4.27 -7.28 -11.16
N HIS A 20 -4.55 -8.41 -11.83
CA HIS A 20 -4.57 -8.44 -13.29
C HIS A 20 -5.74 -7.62 -13.82
N ILE A 21 -5.52 -6.79 -14.84
CA ILE A 21 -6.53 -5.87 -15.37
C ILE A 21 -7.82 -6.56 -15.85
N ALA A 22 -7.70 -7.83 -16.26
CA ALA A 22 -8.81 -8.69 -16.67
C ALA A 22 -9.29 -9.66 -15.58
N ALA A 23 -8.78 -9.56 -14.34
CA ALA A 23 -9.06 -10.51 -13.27
C ALA A 23 -10.56 -10.74 -13.04
N TRP A 24 -11.38 -9.67 -13.07
CA TRP A 24 -12.83 -9.77 -12.85
C TRP A 24 -13.57 -10.64 -13.88
N ARG A 25 -12.96 -10.89 -15.06
CA ARG A 25 -13.49 -11.74 -16.12
C ARG A 25 -13.09 -13.21 -15.95
N HIS A 26 -12.16 -13.50 -15.04
CA HIS A 26 -11.71 -14.88 -14.81
C HIS A 26 -12.84 -15.69 -14.14
N PRO A 27 -13.09 -16.94 -14.56
CA PRO A 27 -14.18 -17.75 -14.01
C PRO A 27 -14.15 -17.94 -12.49
N GLU A 28 -12.96 -17.96 -11.89
CA GLU A 28 -12.77 -18.10 -10.43
C GLU A 28 -12.81 -16.77 -9.67
N ALA A 29 -12.95 -15.64 -10.37
CA ALA A 29 -13.04 -14.35 -9.71
C ALA A 29 -14.45 -14.11 -9.14
N GLN A 30 -14.51 -13.43 -8.00
CA GLN A 30 -15.77 -12.96 -7.43
C GLN A 30 -16.24 -11.72 -8.22
N ALA A 31 -17.36 -11.82 -8.93
CA ALA A 31 -17.82 -10.77 -9.85
C ALA A 31 -18.23 -9.46 -9.12
N ASP A 32 -18.85 -9.56 -7.94
CA ASP A 32 -19.27 -8.45 -7.10
C ASP A 32 -18.25 -8.09 -6.00
N ALA A 33 -17.00 -8.53 -6.14
CA ALA A 33 -15.94 -8.45 -5.14
C ALA A 33 -15.83 -7.08 -4.47
N GLY A 34 -15.96 -5.97 -5.22
CA GLY A 34 -15.77 -4.62 -4.71
C GLY A 34 -16.74 -4.22 -3.58
N ILE A 35 -17.94 -4.82 -3.54
CA ILE A 35 -18.99 -4.55 -2.55
C ILE A 35 -19.44 -5.83 -1.81
N ASN A 36 -18.72 -6.92 -1.92
CA ASN A 36 -19.01 -8.18 -1.25
C ASN A 36 -18.19 -8.32 0.05
N PHE A 37 -18.79 -7.95 1.17
CA PHE A 37 -18.09 -8.03 2.47
C PHE A 37 -17.62 -9.42 2.83
N ARG A 38 -18.39 -10.48 2.52
CA ARG A 38 -18.00 -11.87 2.82
C ARG A 38 -16.75 -12.31 2.04
N HIS A 39 -16.58 -11.81 0.83
CA HIS A 39 -15.35 -12.02 0.05
C HIS A 39 -14.13 -11.46 0.79
N TYR A 40 -14.20 -10.22 1.28
CA TYR A 40 -13.10 -9.63 2.06
C TYR A 40 -12.84 -10.33 3.38
N VAL A 41 -13.89 -10.80 4.09
CA VAL A 41 -13.73 -11.62 5.30
C VAL A 41 -12.92 -12.87 5.00
N ARG A 42 -13.29 -13.63 3.95
CA ARG A 42 -12.53 -14.81 3.52
C ARG A 42 -11.07 -14.50 3.23
N LEU A 43 -10.80 -13.44 2.47
CA LEU A 43 -9.43 -13.05 2.09
C LEU A 43 -8.59 -12.63 3.31
N ALA A 44 -9.15 -11.82 4.22
CA ALA A 44 -8.46 -11.39 5.41
C ALA A 44 -8.16 -12.56 6.35
N GLN A 45 -9.11 -13.48 6.54
CA GLN A 45 -8.92 -14.69 7.35
C GLN A 45 -7.93 -15.66 6.71
N ALA A 46 -7.90 -15.79 5.38
CA ALA A 46 -6.88 -16.60 4.68
C ALA A 46 -5.48 -16.03 4.87
N ALA A 47 -5.32 -14.70 4.73
CA ALA A 47 -4.06 -14.01 4.98
C ALA A 47 -3.61 -14.16 6.45
N GLU A 48 -4.53 -14.04 7.40
CA GLU A 48 -4.26 -14.23 8.83
C GLU A 48 -3.85 -15.66 9.16
N ALA A 49 -4.57 -16.66 8.67
CA ALA A 49 -4.24 -18.07 8.85
C ALA A 49 -2.84 -18.39 8.29
N ALA A 50 -2.46 -17.78 7.19
CA ALA A 50 -1.14 -17.90 6.57
C ALA A 50 -0.07 -17.07 7.27
N LYS A 51 -0.41 -16.24 8.29
CA LYS A 51 0.48 -15.40 9.10
C LYS A 51 1.07 -14.19 8.37
N PHE A 52 0.37 -13.66 7.39
CA PHE A 52 0.74 -12.37 6.79
C PHE A 52 0.81 -11.28 7.86
N ASP A 53 1.75 -10.35 7.70
CA ASP A 53 1.90 -9.21 8.63
C ASP A 53 0.71 -8.26 8.53
N LEU A 54 0.19 -8.04 7.31
CA LEU A 54 -0.90 -7.10 7.08
C LEU A 54 -1.73 -7.45 5.83
N VAL A 55 -2.97 -6.97 5.82
CA VAL A 55 -3.75 -6.75 4.61
C VAL A 55 -3.68 -5.27 4.24
N PHE A 56 -3.58 -4.98 2.95
CA PHE A 56 -3.41 -3.63 2.42
C PHE A 56 -4.50 -3.31 1.42
N LEU A 57 -5.18 -2.17 1.60
CA LEU A 57 -6.22 -1.67 0.69
C LEU A 57 -5.80 -0.32 0.11
N ALA A 58 -5.59 -0.29 -1.21
CA ALA A 58 -5.46 0.97 -1.94
C ALA A 58 -6.81 1.64 -2.10
N ASP A 59 -6.80 2.96 -2.25
CA ASP A 59 -8.00 3.76 -2.48
C ASP A 59 -7.76 4.92 -3.44
N GLY A 60 -8.84 5.40 -4.03
CA GLY A 60 -8.97 6.65 -4.73
C GLY A 60 -10.37 7.21 -4.47
N VAL A 61 -10.45 8.50 -4.18
CA VAL A 61 -11.70 9.18 -3.78
C VAL A 61 -12.55 9.61 -4.98
N GLY A 62 -12.39 8.91 -6.10
CA GLY A 62 -13.15 9.09 -7.33
C GLY A 62 -12.79 8.02 -8.36
N THR A 63 -13.62 7.87 -9.38
CA THR A 63 -13.33 6.99 -10.52
C THR A 63 -12.07 7.47 -11.28
N ARG A 64 -11.36 6.55 -11.92
CA ARG A 64 -10.19 6.90 -12.74
C ARG A 64 -10.63 7.27 -14.15
N GLY A 65 -10.94 8.56 -14.36
CA GLY A 65 -11.37 9.12 -15.63
C GLY A 65 -12.89 9.14 -15.82
N ASP A 66 -13.32 9.77 -16.92
CA ASP A 66 -14.73 10.00 -17.26
C ASP A 66 -15.18 9.20 -18.50
N ASN A 67 -14.30 8.37 -19.08
CA ASN A 67 -14.65 7.55 -20.25
C ASN A 67 -15.53 6.38 -19.82
N VAL A 68 -16.86 6.54 -19.96
CA VAL A 68 -17.87 5.55 -19.55
C VAL A 68 -17.71 4.22 -20.28
N GLU A 69 -17.34 4.23 -21.57
CA GLU A 69 -17.09 3.01 -22.34
C GLU A 69 -15.95 2.19 -21.75
N PHE A 70 -14.86 2.85 -21.35
CA PHE A 70 -13.75 2.20 -20.65
C PHE A 70 -14.16 1.74 -19.23
N LEU A 71 -14.78 2.62 -18.44
CA LEU A 71 -15.16 2.33 -17.06
C LEU A 71 -16.11 1.14 -16.95
N SER A 72 -17.00 0.97 -17.97
CA SER A 72 -17.94 -0.14 -18.01
C SER A 72 -17.30 -1.51 -18.27
N ARG A 73 -16.01 -1.55 -18.67
CA ARG A 73 -15.27 -2.77 -19.03
C ARG A 73 -14.22 -3.21 -18.02
N THR A 74 -14.07 -2.47 -16.91
CA THR A 74 -13.02 -2.74 -15.93
C THR A 74 -13.53 -2.63 -14.50
N ALA A 75 -13.01 -3.48 -13.63
CA ALA A 75 -13.19 -3.36 -12.18
C ALA A 75 -12.04 -2.61 -11.48
N HIS A 76 -11.05 -2.09 -12.25
CA HIS A 76 -9.81 -1.51 -11.71
C HIS A 76 -9.82 0.01 -11.57
N SER A 77 -10.95 0.67 -11.75
CA SER A 77 -11.04 2.13 -11.77
C SER A 77 -11.79 2.73 -10.59
N TYR A 78 -11.78 2.07 -9.44
CA TYR A 78 -12.50 2.45 -8.23
C TYR A 78 -14.02 2.62 -8.49
N VAL A 79 -14.58 1.69 -9.26
CA VAL A 79 -16.01 1.60 -9.51
C VAL A 79 -16.58 0.50 -8.61
N ALA A 80 -17.62 0.81 -7.85
CA ALA A 80 -18.29 -0.12 -6.93
C ALA A 80 -17.31 -0.79 -5.93
N GLN A 81 -16.63 0.01 -5.12
CA GLN A 81 -15.70 -0.47 -4.08
C GLN A 81 -16.05 0.12 -2.73
N PHE A 82 -15.80 -0.65 -1.67
CA PHE A 82 -15.88 -0.14 -0.30
C PHE A 82 -14.77 0.87 0.00
N GLU A 83 -15.10 1.84 0.85
CA GLU A 83 -14.10 2.73 1.45
C GLU A 83 -13.24 1.94 2.46
N PRO A 84 -11.90 2.06 2.40
CA PRO A 84 -11.01 1.16 3.15
C PRO A 84 -11.14 1.22 4.67
N ILE A 85 -11.26 2.41 5.27
CA ILE A 85 -11.31 2.52 6.74
C ILE A 85 -12.59 1.87 7.28
N THR A 86 -13.70 2.08 6.60
CA THR A 86 -14.99 1.46 6.94
C THR A 86 -14.93 -0.05 6.82
N LEU A 87 -14.38 -0.56 5.69
CA LEU A 87 -14.22 -1.99 5.46
C LEU A 87 -13.28 -2.62 6.50
N LEU A 88 -12.12 -2.02 6.75
CA LEU A 88 -11.15 -2.57 7.71
C LEU A 88 -11.66 -2.51 9.15
N SER A 89 -12.51 -1.53 9.51
CA SER A 89 -13.17 -1.52 10.82
C SER A 89 -14.11 -2.72 11.02
N ALA A 90 -14.80 -3.14 9.95
CA ALA A 90 -15.61 -4.36 9.99
C ALA A 90 -14.73 -5.63 10.00
N LEU A 91 -13.64 -5.66 9.24
CA LEU A 91 -12.69 -6.80 9.24
C LEU A 91 -11.95 -6.94 10.58
N ALA A 92 -11.72 -5.85 11.30
CA ALA A 92 -11.14 -5.89 12.65
C ALA A 92 -11.95 -6.75 13.62
N ALA A 93 -13.25 -6.84 13.45
CA ALA A 93 -14.15 -7.65 14.30
C ALA A 93 -14.13 -9.15 13.98
N VAL A 94 -13.54 -9.56 12.85
CA VAL A 94 -13.53 -10.95 12.38
C VAL A 94 -12.10 -11.48 12.15
N THR A 95 -11.09 -10.73 12.61
CA THR A 95 -9.66 -11.07 12.60
C THR A 95 -9.03 -10.71 13.94
N GLU A 96 -7.92 -11.37 14.31
CA GLU A 96 -7.29 -11.20 15.62
C GLU A 96 -5.83 -10.70 15.55
N HIS A 97 -5.09 -10.98 14.48
CA HIS A 97 -3.66 -10.76 14.41
C HIS A 97 -3.19 -9.94 13.19
N VAL A 98 -3.79 -10.16 12.03
CA VAL A 98 -3.35 -9.52 10.79
C VAL A 98 -3.53 -8.00 10.87
N GLY A 99 -2.50 -7.25 10.45
CA GLY A 99 -2.54 -5.80 10.37
C GLY A 99 -3.53 -5.30 9.31
N LEU A 100 -4.10 -4.14 9.52
CA LEU A 100 -5.19 -3.55 8.74
C LEU A 100 -4.75 -2.19 8.19
N VAL A 101 -4.22 -2.17 6.97
CA VAL A 101 -3.65 -0.96 6.35
C VAL A 101 -4.64 -0.34 5.35
N ALA A 102 -5.16 0.83 5.68
CA ALA A 102 -6.05 1.61 4.84
C ALA A 102 -5.33 2.77 4.15
N THR A 103 -5.62 2.98 2.88
CA THR A 103 -5.21 4.20 2.18
C THR A 103 -6.13 5.37 2.54
N ALA A 104 -5.54 6.51 2.89
CA ALA A 104 -6.26 7.77 3.02
C ALA A 104 -5.39 8.95 2.55
N SER A 105 -5.95 9.74 1.65
CA SER A 105 -5.27 10.87 1.03
C SER A 105 -5.07 12.07 1.97
N THR A 106 -3.90 12.70 1.93
CA THR A 106 -3.64 13.98 2.57
C THR A 106 -4.22 15.17 1.80
N SER A 107 -4.53 14.97 0.51
CA SER A 107 -5.04 16.06 -0.35
C SER A 107 -6.50 16.42 -0.08
N PHE A 108 -7.34 15.42 0.18
CA PHE A 108 -8.80 15.58 0.25
C PHE A 108 -9.40 15.15 1.59
N ASN A 109 -8.59 15.17 2.65
CA ASN A 109 -9.02 14.93 4.03
C ASN A 109 -8.55 16.05 4.95
N GLU A 110 -9.15 16.11 6.13
CA GLU A 110 -8.69 16.93 7.25
C GLU A 110 -7.86 16.08 8.22
N PRO A 111 -6.70 16.60 8.71
CA PRO A 111 -5.80 15.81 9.55
C PRO A 111 -6.45 15.37 10.87
N TYR A 112 -7.34 16.18 11.47
CA TYR A 112 -8.06 15.79 12.68
C TYR A 112 -8.98 14.57 12.43
N HIS A 113 -9.65 14.51 11.28
CA HIS A 113 -10.49 13.36 10.93
C HIS A 113 -9.68 12.09 10.72
N ILE A 114 -8.54 12.20 10.03
CA ILE A 114 -7.64 11.05 9.79
C ILE A 114 -7.05 10.56 11.10
N ALA A 115 -6.53 11.47 11.95
CA ALA A 115 -6.01 11.10 13.26
C ALA A 115 -7.07 10.34 14.09
N ARG A 116 -8.28 10.85 14.13
CA ARG A 116 -9.40 10.26 14.87
C ARG A 116 -9.82 8.89 14.34
N LYS A 117 -9.99 8.75 13.03
CA LYS A 117 -10.42 7.50 12.38
C LYS A 117 -9.40 6.38 12.59
N PHE A 118 -8.12 6.65 12.35
CA PHE A 118 -7.06 5.65 12.52
C PHE A 118 -6.81 5.29 13.98
N ALA A 119 -6.88 6.26 14.92
CA ALA A 119 -6.82 5.94 16.34
C ALA A 119 -8.01 5.06 16.78
N SER A 120 -9.21 5.33 16.25
CA SER A 120 -10.39 4.51 16.53
C SER A 120 -10.25 3.10 15.97
N LEU A 121 -9.77 2.95 14.71
CA LEU A 121 -9.48 1.65 14.11
C LEU A 121 -8.42 0.89 14.91
N ASP A 122 -7.41 1.58 15.41
CA ASP A 122 -6.36 0.97 16.21
C ASP A 122 -6.89 0.41 17.53
N HIS A 123 -7.77 1.14 18.21
CA HIS A 123 -8.45 0.64 19.41
C HIS A 123 -9.38 -0.53 19.11
N ILE A 124 -10.21 -0.45 18.05
CA ILE A 124 -11.13 -1.52 17.65
C ILE A 124 -10.35 -2.81 17.33
N SER A 125 -9.21 -2.68 16.66
CA SER A 125 -8.39 -3.82 16.25
C SER A 125 -7.38 -4.29 17.30
N GLY A 126 -7.27 -3.61 18.45
CA GLY A 126 -6.28 -3.96 19.47
C GLY A 126 -4.83 -3.67 19.06
N GLY A 127 -4.60 -2.61 18.27
CA GLY A 127 -3.26 -2.18 17.87
C GLY A 127 -2.80 -2.71 16.51
N ARG A 128 -3.74 -2.89 15.55
CA ARG A 128 -3.40 -3.46 14.24
C ARG A 128 -3.60 -2.49 13.07
N ALA A 129 -3.94 -1.22 13.33
CA ALA A 129 -4.17 -0.24 12.28
C ALA A 129 -2.87 0.27 11.64
N GLY A 130 -2.93 0.49 10.31
CA GLY A 130 -1.91 1.20 9.55
C GLY A 130 -2.54 2.17 8.57
N TRP A 131 -1.90 3.31 8.39
CA TRP A 131 -2.31 4.37 7.47
C TRP A 131 -1.37 4.45 6.28
N ASN A 132 -1.85 4.08 5.10
CA ASN A 132 -1.15 4.37 3.86
C ASN A 132 -1.40 5.82 3.46
N LEU A 133 -0.42 6.66 3.78
CA LEU A 133 -0.38 8.08 3.51
C LEU A 133 -0.09 8.31 2.03
N VAL A 134 -1.05 8.86 1.28
CA VAL A 134 -0.88 9.20 -0.13
C VAL A 134 -1.22 10.67 -0.39
N THR A 135 -0.61 11.23 -1.44
CA THR A 135 -0.86 12.62 -1.87
C THR A 135 -1.92 12.72 -2.97
N SER A 136 -2.51 11.60 -3.38
CA SER A 136 -3.36 11.49 -4.58
C SER A 136 -2.68 12.06 -5.84
N SER A 137 -3.10 11.62 -7.01
CA SER A 137 -2.53 12.11 -8.27
C SER A 137 -3.55 12.15 -9.41
N ASN A 138 -4.79 11.73 -9.14
CA ASN A 138 -5.87 11.70 -10.12
C ASN A 138 -6.58 13.08 -10.15
N GLU A 139 -6.50 13.78 -11.28
CA GLU A 139 -7.13 15.10 -11.45
C GLU A 139 -8.65 15.07 -11.22
N HIS A 140 -9.33 13.96 -11.55
CA HIS A 140 -10.78 13.85 -11.37
C HIS A 140 -11.20 13.86 -9.91
N GLU A 141 -10.34 13.44 -8.99
CA GLU A 141 -10.62 13.46 -7.55
C GLU A 141 -10.88 14.88 -7.03
N ALA A 142 -10.14 15.87 -7.52
CA ALA A 142 -10.25 17.27 -7.08
C ALA A 142 -11.66 17.84 -7.23
N LYS A 143 -12.37 17.46 -8.30
CA LYS A 143 -13.72 17.94 -8.59
C LYS A 143 -14.77 17.48 -7.57
N ASN A 144 -14.51 16.37 -6.86
CA ASN A 144 -15.35 15.88 -5.78
C ASN A 144 -15.17 16.67 -4.47
N PHE A 145 -14.16 17.55 -4.41
CA PHE A 145 -13.77 18.30 -3.21
C PHE A 145 -13.65 19.81 -3.45
N ASN A 146 -14.60 20.40 -4.17
CA ASN A 146 -14.72 21.84 -4.45
C ASN A 146 -13.50 22.46 -5.14
N ARG A 147 -12.81 21.71 -6.00
CA ARG A 147 -11.63 22.19 -6.74
C ARG A 147 -11.74 21.84 -8.22
N ASP A 148 -11.48 22.80 -9.08
CA ASP A 148 -11.44 22.58 -10.53
C ASP A 148 -10.19 21.81 -10.96
N LYS A 149 -9.09 21.96 -10.23
CA LYS A 149 -7.79 21.32 -10.49
C LYS A 149 -7.17 20.77 -9.22
N HIS A 150 -6.40 19.72 -9.38
CA HIS A 150 -5.60 19.16 -8.30
C HIS A 150 -4.49 20.14 -7.87
N PHE A 151 -3.99 19.97 -6.65
CA PHE A 151 -2.77 20.66 -6.18
C PHE A 151 -1.58 20.33 -7.09
N GLY A 152 -0.66 21.28 -7.28
CA GLY A 152 0.62 21.02 -7.94
C GLY A 152 1.47 19.97 -7.19
N HIS A 153 2.35 19.29 -7.91
CA HIS A 153 3.14 18.19 -7.33
C HIS A 153 3.91 18.61 -6.06
N ALA A 154 4.64 19.74 -6.09
CA ALA A 154 5.39 20.22 -4.93
C ALA A 154 4.46 20.58 -3.76
N GLU A 155 3.38 21.31 -4.01
CA GLU A 155 2.41 21.72 -3.00
C GLU A 155 1.76 20.52 -2.30
N ARG A 156 1.48 19.42 -3.05
CA ARG A 156 0.94 18.18 -2.47
C ARG A 156 1.87 17.59 -1.41
N TYR A 157 3.17 17.58 -1.68
CA TYR A 157 4.15 17.05 -0.74
C TYR A 157 4.38 17.96 0.46
N GLU A 158 4.45 19.28 0.27
CA GLU A 158 4.51 20.24 1.37
C GLU A 158 3.30 20.11 2.31
N ARG A 159 2.09 20.01 1.72
CA ARG A 159 0.86 19.78 2.46
C ARG A 159 0.88 18.42 3.19
N ALA A 160 1.39 17.36 2.57
CA ALA A 160 1.47 16.03 3.16
C ALA A 160 2.43 15.98 4.37
N ILE A 161 3.54 16.70 4.31
CA ILE A 161 4.49 16.82 5.43
C ILE A 161 3.78 17.45 6.63
N GLU A 162 3.13 18.61 6.45
CA GLU A 162 2.41 19.28 7.53
C GLU A 162 1.22 18.44 8.04
N PHE A 163 0.51 17.77 7.13
CA PHE A 163 -0.58 16.87 7.49
C PHE A 163 -0.11 15.73 8.40
N ALA A 164 0.99 15.06 8.04
CA ALA A 164 1.56 13.97 8.83
C ALA A 164 2.04 14.46 10.21
N GLU A 165 2.63 15.64 10.29
CA GLU A 165 3.06 16.27 11.53
C GLU A 165 1.88 16.55 12.48
N VAL A 166 0.79 17.09 11.94
CA VAL A 166 -0.45 17.35 12.69
C VAL A 166 -1.08 16.04 13.18
N VAL A 167 -1.18 15.03 12.32
CA VAL A 167 -1.73 13.72 12.68
C VAL A 167 -0.91 13.07 13.80
N GLY A 168 0.42 13.03 13.65
CA GLY A 168 1.32 12.49 14.67
C GLY A 168 1.22 13.24 16.00
N GLY A 169 1.10 14.58 15.94
CA GLY A 169 0.89 15.40 17.14
C GLY A 169 -0.42 15.14 17.86
N LEU A 170 -1.49 14.91 17.10
CA LEU A 170 -2.79 14.56 17.66
C LEU A 170 -2.81 13.18 18.32
N TRP A 171 -2.06 12.20 17.78
CA TRP A 171 -1.94 10.88 18.41
C TRP A 171 -1.21 10.90 19.75
N ASP A 172 -0.41 11.93 20.02
CA ASP A 172 0.26 12.16 21.31
C ASP A 172 -0.51 13.12 22.23
N SER A 173 -1.80 13.37 22.01
CA SER A 173 -2.64 14.24 22.85
C SER A 173 -2.82 13.75 24.27
N TRP A 174 -2.54 12.49 24.55
CA TRP A 174 -2.71 11.84 25.86
C TRP A 174 -1.51 10.97 26.17
N ASP A 175 -1.12 10.94 27.45
CA ASP A 175 -0.20 9.91 27.91
C ASP A 175 -0.88 8.53 27.96
N ASP A 176 -0.12 7.46 27.98
CA ASP A 176 -0.67 6.09 27.95
C ASP A 176 -1.61 5.81 29.13
N ASP A 177 -1.34 6.38 30.28
CA ASP A 177 -2.05 6.21 31.53
C ASP A 177 -2.89 7.44 31.94
N ALA A 178 -3.22 8.33 30.98
CA ALA A 178 -3.98 9.54 31.23
C ALA A 178 -5.41 9.27 31.76
N PHE A 179 -6.05 8.18 31.35
CA PHE A 179 -7.45 7.87 31.69
C PHE A 179 -7.58 7.01 32.96
N LEU A 180 -7.70 7.65 34.11
CA LEU A 180 -7.82 7.02 35.43
C LEU A 180 -9.11 6.21 35.62
N ARG A 181 -10.23 6.72 35.08
CA ARG A 181 -11.59 6.13 35.23
C ARG A 181 -11.95 5.83 36.69
N ASP A 182 -11.44 6.67 37.62
CA ASP A 182 -11.67 6.51 39.05
C ASP A 182 -13.13 6.94 39.40
N LYS A 183 -13.96 5.94 39.60
CA LYS A 183 -15.36 6.14 39.95
C LYS A 183 -15.55 6.67 41.38
N ALA A 184 -14.63 6.32 42.30
CA ALA A 184 -14.75 6.69 43.71
C ALA A 184 -14.44 8.18 43.91
N GLN A 185 -13.41 8.71 43.22
CA GLN A 185 -13.07 10.12 43.28
C GLN A 185 -13.77 10.98 42.21
N GLY A 186 -14.55 10.35 41.28
CA GLY A 186 -15.19 11.03 40.15
C GLY A 186 -14.20 11.62 39.14
N ARG A 187 -13.01 11.07 39.04
CA ARG A 187 -11.93 11.54 38.15
C ARG A 187 -11.79 10.61 36.93
N PHE A 188 -12.17 11.09 35.76
CA PHE A 188 -12.13 10.30 34.53
C PHE A 188 -10.74 10.24 33.91
N PHE A 189 -10.02 11.38 33.86
CA PHE A 189 -8.61 11.45 33.39
C PHE A 189 -7.79 12.39 34.26
N ASP A 190 -6.45 12.30 34.16
CA ASP A 190 -5.52 13.22 34.77
C ASP A 190 -5.29 14.43 33.88
N PRO A 191 -5.66 15.67 34.31
CA PRO A 191 -5.49 16.88 33.51
C PRO A 191 -4.05 17.16 33.09
N GLU A 192 -3.06 16.76 33.90
CA GLU A 192 -1.64 16.97 33.61
C GLU A 192 -1.11 16.08 32.49
N ARG A 193 -1.83 15.01 32.15
CA ARG A 193 -1.50 14.04 31.11
C ARG A 193 -2.24 14.27 29.80
N ARG A 194 -2.84 15.45 29.65
CA ARG A 194 -3.52 15.92 28.45
C ARG A 194 -2.71 17.01 27.76
N HIS A 195 -2.41 16.82 26.49
CA HIS A 195 -1.60 17.74 25.69
C HIS A 195 -2.42 18.34 24.56
N VAL A 196 -2.40 19.66 24.45
CA VAL A 196 -3.09 20.40 23.38
C VAL A 196 -2.05 20.70 22.30
N LEU A 197 -2.34 20.31 21.05
CA LEU A 197 -1.41 20.48 19.93
C LEU A 197 -1.20 21.94 19.55
N ASP A 198 -2.28 22.73 19.46
CA ASP A 198 -2.34 24.14 19.05
C ASP A 198 -1.51 24.47 17.79
N HIS A 199 -1.58 23.58 16.78
CA HIS A 199 -0.84 23.73 15.52
C HIS A 199 -1.36 24.91 14.71
N LYS A 200 -0.43 25.73 14.21
CA LYS A 200 -0.68 26.87 13.29
C LYS A 200 0.37 26.83 12.19
N GLY A 201 0.04 26.19 11.08
CA GLY A 201 0.91 26.02 9.93
C GLY A 201 0.41 26.76 8.69
N ARG A 202 1.05 26.46 7.58
CA ARG A 202 0.70 27.06 6.27
C ARG A 202 -0.62 26.52 5.74
N PHE A 203 -0.87 25.22 5.90
CA PHE A 203 -2.03 24.54 5.34
C PHE A 203 -3.11 24.24 6.38
N PHE A 204 -2.74 24.12 7.65
CA PHE A 204 -3.66 23.68 8.70
C PHE A 204 -3.56 24.52 9.97
N GLN A 205 -4.72 24.68 10.62
CA GLN A 205 -4.82 25.22 11.98
C GLN A 205 -5.64 24.24 12.80
N VAL A 206 -5.02 23.54 13.75
CA VAL A 206 -5.64 22.47 14.51
C VAL A 206 -5.31 22.60 15.98
N LYS A 207 -6.30 22.92 16.78
CA LYS A 207 -6.12 23.10 18.23
C LYS A 207 -5.81 21.79 18.95
N GLY A 208 -6.59 20.73 18.67
CA GLY A 208 -6.56 19.53 19.53
C GLY A 208 -7.20 19.79 20.91
N PRO A 209 -7.08 18.88 21.88
CA PRO A 209 -6.48 17.55 21.73
C PRO A 209 -7.34 16.63 20.85
N LEU A 210 -6.80 15.49 20.46
CA LEU A 210 -7.61 14.41 19.89
C LEU A 210 -8.57 13.88 20.96
N ASN A 211 -9.81 13.58 20.58
CA ASN A 211 -10.82 13.06 21.52
C ASN A 211 -10.85 11.52 21.59
N VAL A 212 -9.76 10.87 21.23
CA VAL A 212 -9.53 9.44 21.36
C VAL A 212 -8.26 9.25 22.20
N ALA A 213 -8.24 8.26 23.11
CA ALA A 213 -7.06 7.92 23.88
C ALA A 213 -5.89 7.52 23.00
N ARG A 214 -4.68 7.60 23.52
CA ARG A 214 -3.48 7.15 22.79
C ARG A 214 -3.63 5.69 22.35
N SER A 215 -3.27 5.42 21.11
CA SER A 215 -3.41 4.10 20.48
C SER A 215 -2.63 2.99 21.20
N PRO A 216 -3.12 1.72 21.19
CA PRO A 216 -2.44 0.60 21.82
C PRO A 216 -0.99 0.45 21.36
N GLN A 217 -0.71 0.62 20.07
CA GLN A 217 0.66 0.59 19.53
C GLN A 217 1.38 1.96 19.55
N GLY A 218 0.88 2.94 20.30
CA GLY A 218 1.37 4.31 20.35
C GLY A 218 0.82 5.15 19.23
N HIS A 219 1.24 4.89 18.01
CA HIS A 219 0.69 5.45 16.78
C HIS A 219 0.31 4.31 15.81
N PRO A 220 -0.79 4.39 15.05
CA PRO A 220 -1.00 3.55 13.88
C PRO A 220 0.23 3.56 12.97
N VAL A 221 0.57 2.41 12.37
CA VAL A 221 1.76 2.31 11.52
C VAL A 221 1.58 3.17 10.28
N VAL A 222 2.56 4.03 9.97
CA VAL A 222 2.52 4.87 8.79
C VAL A 222 3.15 4.13 7.60
N VAL A 223 2.35 3.91 6.57
CA VAL A 223 2.76 3.29 5.30
C VAL A 223 2.78 4.34 4.21
N GLN A 224 3.65 4.21 3.23
CA GLN A 224 3.72 5.13 2.09
C GLN A 224 4.11 4.39 0.80
N ALA A 225 3.77 4.99 -0.36
CA ALA A 225 4.05 4.40 -1.68
C ALA A 225 4.79 5.36 -2.63
N GLY A 226 5.43 6.41 -2.12
CA GLY A 226 6.13 7.42 -2.93
C GLY A 226 7.53 6.96 -3.35
N SER A 227 7.84 6.99 -4.66
CA SER A 227 9.17 6.67 -5.18
C SER A 227 9.87 7.84 -5.90
N SER A 228 9.20 9.00 -6.04
CA SER A 228 9.84 10.24 -6.49
C SER A 228 10.78 10.78 -5.41
N GLU A 229 11.67 11.73 -5.76
CA GLU A 229 12.58 12.37 -4.81
C GLU A 229 11.84 12.91 -3.58
N ALA A 230 10.80 13.72 -3.78
CA ALA A 230 9.95 14.22 -2.70
C ALA A 230 9.22 13.10 -1.93
N GLY A 231 8.86 12.01 -2.63
CA GLY A 231 8.25 10.84 -2.01
C GLY A 231 9.19 10.07 -1.12
N ARG A 232 10.45 9.88 -1.52
CA ARG A 232 11.49 9.22 -0.72
C ARG A 232 11.84 10.05 0.52
N ASP A 233 11.89 11.38 0.37
CA ASP A 233 12.14 12.30 1.49
C ASP A 233 11.02 12.26 2.52
N LEU A 234 9.75 12.40 2.08
CA LEU A 234 8.59 12.26 2.95
C LEU A 234 8.56 10.90 3.65
N ALA A 235 8.91 9.83 2.93
CA ALA A 235 8.95 8.48 3.49
C ALA A 235 10.05 8.34 4.55
N ALA A 236 11.25 8.82 4.27
CA ALA A 236 12.35 8.82 5.24
C ALA A 236 11.99 9.59 6.52
N ARG A 237 11.21 10.65 6.39
CA ARG A 237 10.74 11.46 7.52
C ARG A 237 9.65 10.78 8.34
N THR A 238 8.69 10.08 7.70
CA THR A 238 7.41 9.71 8.34
C THR A 238 7.06 8.23 8.27
N ALA A 239 7.45 7.51 7.20
CA ALA A 239 6.98 6.15 6.96
C ALA A 239 7.71 5.10 7.79
N GLU A 240 6.98 4.04 8.14
CA GLU A 240 7.49 2.84 8.81
C GLU A 240 7.42 1.60 7.91
N VAL A 241 6.59 1.69 6.84
CA VAL A 241 6.57 0.74 5.74
C VAL A 241 6.52 1.50 4.42
N ILE A 242 7.30 1.07 3.44
CA ILE A 242 7.19 1.57 2.06
C ILE A 242 6.73 0.43 1.15
N PHE A 243 5.66 0.71 0.42
CA PHE A 243 5.25 -0.05 -0.76
C PHE A 243 5.83 0.62 -2.01
N THR A 244 6.55 -0.13 -2.84
CA THR A 244 7.24 0.43 -4.02
C THR A 244 7.15 -0.50 -5.23
N ALA A 245 7.50 0.02 -6.41
CA ALA A 245 7.57 -0.73 -7.65
C ALA A 245 9.01 -0.72 -8.18
N GLN A 246 9.73 -1.84 -8.01
CA GLN A 246 11.08 -2.05 -8.49
C GLN A 246 11.10 -3.32 -9.35
N GLN A 247 11.42 -3.19 -10.63
CA GLN A 247 11.37 -4.32 -11.56
C GLN A 247 12.64 -5.16 -11.54
N THR A 248 13.81 -4.52 -11.48
CA THR A 248 15.09 -5.21 -11.44
C THR A 248 15.63 -5.33 -10.01
N LEU A 249 16.63 -6.20 -9.83
CA LEU A 249 17.31 -6.35 -8.55
C LEU A 249 18.14 -5.10 -8.23
N GLU A 250 18.82 -4.56 -9.24
CA GLU A 250 19.65 -3.37 -9.14
C GLU A 250 18.82 -2.17 -8.68
N ASP A 251 17.71 -1.87 -9.36
CA ASP A 251 16.79 -0.79 -8.96
C ASP A 251 16.29 -0.96 -7.52
N ALA A 252 16.05 -2.21 -7.09
CA ALA A 252 15.58 -2.48 -5.74
C ALA A 252 16.66 -2.21 -4.69
N ILE A 253 17.92 -2.59 -4.95
CA ILE A 253 19.06 -2.35 -4.06
C ILE A 253 19.36 -0.84 -3.98
N ASP A 254 19.35 -0.14 -5.11
CA ASP A 254 19.58 1.30 -5.17
C ASP A 254 18.51 2.07 -4.40
N PHE A 255 17.24 1.75 -4.64
CA PHE A 255 16.11 2.35 -3.90
C PHE A 255 16.20 2.06 -2.40
N TYR A 256 16.50 0.82 -2.03
CA TYR A 256 16.63 0.41 -0.63
C TYR A 256 17.75 1.18 0.07
N SER A 257 18.93 1.25 -0.56
CA SER A 257 20.10 1.94 -0.01
C SER A 257 19.86 3.44 0.14
N ASP A 258 19.28 4.07 -0.89
CA ASP A 258 18.95 5.50 -0.86
C ASP A 258 17.97 5.84 0.27
N VAL A 259 16.84 5.14 0.33
CA VAL A 259 15.82 5.46 1.34
C VAL A 259 16.30 5.17 2.76
N LYS A 260 17.00 4.03 2.98
CA LYS A 260 17.58 3.71 4.29
C LYS A 260 18.64 4.72 4.72
N GLY A 261 19.44 5.20 3.76
CA GLY A 261 20.47 6.23 3.99
C GLY A 261 19.88 7.58 4.42
N ARG A 262 18.68 7.94 3.93
CA ARG A 262 18.01 9.20 4.29
C ARG A 262 17.49 9.23 5.72
N LEU A 263 17.23 8.09 6.35
CA LEU A 263 16.65 8.01 7.70
C LEU A 263 17.50 8.73 8.75
N VAL A 264 18.82 8.70 8.62
CA VAL A 264 19.74 9.34 9.56
C VAL A 264 19.53 10.84 9.68
N GLN A 265 19.11 11.52 8.60
CA GLN A 265 18.83 12.97 8.59
C GLN A 265 17.64 13.33 9.51
N TYR A 266 16.78 12.36 9.78
CA TYR A 266 15.61 12.49 10.66
C TYR A 266 15.78 11.79 12.01
N GLY A 267 17.04 11.44 12.37
CA GLY A 267 17.35 10.77 13.65
C GLY A 267 16.76 9.35 13.77
N ARG A 268 16.48 8.70 12.62
CA ARG A 268 15.85 7.39 12.57
C ARG A 268 16.86 6.28 12.25
N HIS A 269 16.64 5.10 12.82
CA HIS A 269 17.44 3.91 12.54
C HIS A 269 16.93 3.22 11.24
N PRO A 270 17.81 2.56 10.45
CA PRO A 270 17.38 1.79 9.27
C PRO A 270 16.26 0.79 9.54
N ASP A 271 16.20 0.18 10.73
CA ASP A 271 15.16 -0.77 11.09
C ASP A 271 13.79 -0.14 11.42
N ASP A 272 13.72 1.18 11.58
CA ASP A 272 12.47 1.89 11.79
C ASP A 272 11.60 2.00 10.52
N LEU A 273 12.07 1.44 9.41
CA LEU A 273 11.40 1.44 8.14
C LEU A 273 11.56 0.08 7.45
N LYS A 274 10.45 -0.52 7.01
CA LYS A 274 10.44 -1.75 6.21
C LYS A 274 10.11 -1.41 4.75
N ILE A 275 10.95 -1.85 3.83
CA ILE A 275 10.75 -1.66 2.38
C ILE A 275 10.18 -2.96 1.83
N MET A 276 8.92 -2.89 1.35
CA MET A 276 8.13 -4.03 0.89
C MET A 276 7.66 -3.80 -0.56
N PRO A 277 8.50 -4.10 -1.56
CA PRO A 277 8.10 -4.00 -2.97
C PRO A 277 6.87 -4.83 -3.28
N GLY A 278 6.04 -4.35 -4.21
CA GLY A 278 4.94 -5.13 -4.75
C GLY A 278 5.42 -6.27 -5.63
N VAL A 279 4.95 -7.48 -5.38
CA VAL A 279 5.23 -8.66 -6.19
C VAL A 279 3.91 -9.25 -6.71
N PHE A 280 3.86 -9.53 -8.01
CA PHE A 280 2.72 -10.12 -8.70
C PHE A 280 3.07 -11.57 -9.08
N PRO A 281 2.74 -12.55 -8.21
CA PRO A 281 3.10 -13.95 -8.44
C PRO A 281 2.01 -14.71 -9.17
N ILE A 282 2.36 -15.42 -10.23
CA ILE A 282 1.53 -16.45 -10.87
C ILE A 282 2.19 -17.79 -10.57
N VAL A 283 1.55 -18.56 -9.71
CA VAL A 283 2.09 -19.79 -9.13
C VAL A 283 1.47 -21.02 -9.79
N GLY A 284 2.28 -21.94 -10.27
CA GLY A 284 1.85 -23.24 -10.72
C GLY A 284 2.66 -24.35 -10.03
N ARG A 285 2.11 -25.57 -9.94
CA ARG A 285 2.84 -26.74 -9.47
C ARG A 285 3.95 -27.15 -10.44
N SER A 286 3.81 -26.70 -11.71
CA SER A 286 4.82 -26.80 -12.76
C SER A 286 4.96 -25.48 -13.51
N GLU A 287 6.04 -25.30 -14.26
CA GLU A 287 6.24 -24.13 -15.11
C GLU A 287 5.15 -24.01 -16.20
N SER A 288 4.71 -25.14 -16.75
CA SER A 288 3.62 -25.17 -17.74
C SER A 288 2.31 -24.67 -17.13
N GLU A 289 1.94 -25.15 -15.94
CA GLU A 289 0.73 -24.70 -15.24
C GLU A 289 0.77 -23.20 -14.95
N ALA A 290 1.91 -22.67 -14.45
CA ALA A 290 2.07 -21.25 -14.19
C ALA A 290 1.93 -20.42 -15.48
N ARG A 291 2.50 -20.88 -16.58
CA ARG A 291 2.41 -20.23 -17.88
C ARG A 291 0.98 -20.25 -18.43
N GLU A 292 0.29 -21.39 -18.34
CA GLU A 292 -1.11 -21.52 -18.76
C GLU A 292 -2.03 -20.56 -17.99
N LYS A 293 -1.88 -20.48 -16.65
CA LYS A 293 -2.62 -19.51 -15.82
C LYS A 293 -2.37 -18.07 -16.29
N PHE A 294 -1.13 -17.73 -16.62
CA PHE A 294 -0.80 -16.40 -17.13
C PHE A 294 -1.43 -16.13 -18.50
N GLU A 295 -1.30 -17.06 -19.44
CA GLU A 295 -1.87 -16.94 -20.79
C GLU A 295 -3.40 -16.83 -20.77
N GLN A 296 -4.08 -17.58 -19.88
CA GLN A 296 -5.54 -17.46 -19.69
C GLN A 296 -5.93 -16.03 -19.28
N LEU A 297 -5.21 -15.42 -18.34
CA LEU A 297 -5.47 -14.04 -17.93
C LEU A 297 -5.19 -13.05 -19.07
N GLN A 298 -4.09 -13.22 -19.81
CA GLN A 298 -3.73 -12.36 -20.93
C GLN A 298 -4.79 -12.43 -22.06
N ALA A 299 -5.34 -13.61 -22.33
CA ALA A 299 -6.39 -13.80 -23.33
C ALA A 299 -7.70 -13.09 -22.98
N LEU A 300 -7.94 -12.80 -21.71
CA LEU A 300 -9.14 -12.07 -21.25
C LEU A 300 -9.02 -10.55 -21.38
N ILE A 301 -7.87 -9.99 -21.78
CA ILE A 301 -7.69 -8.54 -21.86
C ILE A 301 -8.49 -7.97 -23.04
N ASP A 302 -9.40 -7.05 -22.74
CA ASP A 302 -10.01 -6.20 -23.77
C ASP A 302 -8.97 -5.17 -24.26
N PRO A 303 -8.69 -5.06 -25.57
CA PRO A 303 -7.71 -4.12 -26.10
C PRO A 303 -7.96 -2.65 -25.70
N LYS A 304 -9.23 -2.23 -25.58
CA LYS A 304 -9.58 -0.87 -25.10
C LYS A 304 -9.16 -0.66 -23.66
N VAL A 305 -9.32 -1.69 -22.81
CA VAL A 305 -8.91 -1.65 -21.41
C VAL A 305 -7.37 -1.66 -21.30
N GLY A 306 -6.71 -2.46 -22.12
CA GLY A 306 -5.24 -2.49 -22.21
C GLY A 306 -4.66 -1.13 -22.61
N LEU A 307 -5.22 -0.50 -23.63
CA LEU A 307 -4.81 0.83 -24.10
C LEU A 307 -5.02 1.90 -23.01
N ALA A 308 -6.18 1.91 -22.36
CA ALA A 308 -6.48 2.85 -21.30
C ALA A 308 -5.57 2.65 -20.06
N LEU A 309 -5.14 1.41 -19.78
CA LEU A 309 -4.14 1.13 -18.74
C LEU A 309 -2.82 1.83 -19.06
N VAL A 310 -2.28 1.66 -20.28
CA VAL A 310 -1.02 2.31 -20.68
C VAL A 310 -1.18 3.82 -20.65
N SER A 311 -2.28 4.35 -21.19
CA SER A 311 -2.60 5.78 -21.11
C SER A 311 -2.57 6.29 -19.66
N GLY A 312 -3.21 5.60 -18.72
CA GLY A 312 -3.19 5.94 -17.29
C GLY A 312 -1.80 5.87 -16.66
N LEU A 313 -1.00 4.86 -16.99
CA LEU A 313 0.37 4.71 -16.51
C LEU A 313 1.32 5.78 -17.07
N THR A 314 1.02 6.31 -18.24
CA THR A 314 1.80 7.36 -18.93
C THR A 314 1.28 8.78 -18.66
N GLY A 315 0.44 8.95 -17.65
CA GLY A 315 -0.02 10.28 -17.20
C GLY A 315 -1.29 10.77 -17.84
N GLY A 316 -2.08 9.89 -18.43
CA GLY A 316 -3.38 10.21 -19.03
C GLY A 316 -3.31 10.64 -20.51
N PHE A 317 -2.16 10.46 -21.15
CA PHE A 317 -2.01 10.77 -22.57
C PHE A 317 -2.88 9.83 -23.43
N ASP A 318 -3.69 10.39 -24.34
CA ASP A 318 -4.56 9.61 -25.22
C ASP A 318 -3.76 8.90 -26.31
N LEU A 319 -3.71 7.58 -26.21
CA LEU A 319 -3.04 6.71 -27.17
C LEU A 319 -4.00 6.14 -28.25
N SER A 320 -5.30 6.50 -28.23
CA SER A 320 -6.30 5.92 -29.12
C SER A 320 -6.05 6.19 -30.62
N GLY A 321 -5.35 7.27 -30.93
CA GLY A 321 -4.96 7.64 -32.29
C GLY A 321 -3.71 6.94 -32.83
N TYR A 322 -3.05 6.07 -32.03
CA TYR A 322 -1.82 5.40 -32.40
C TYR A 322 -2.05 3.92 -32.71
N PRO A 323 -1.29 3.33 -33.69
CA PRO A 323 -1.43 1.92 -34.02
C PRO A 323 -0.96 1.06 -32.85
N LEU A 324 -1.80 0.07 -32.45
CA LEU A 324 -1.47 -0.82 -31.33
C LEU A 324 -0.17 -1.61 -31.53
N ASP A 325 0.16 -1.92 -32.78
CA ASP A 325 1.38 -2.65 -33.14
C ASP A 325 2.54 -1.72 -33.51
N GLY A 326 2.40 -0.42 -33.23
CA GLY A 326 3.46 0.60 -33.31
C GLY A 326 4.12 0.85 -31.95
N PRO A 327 5.26 1.56 -31.92
CA PRO A 327 5.95 1.93 -30.70
C PRO A 327 5.15 3.00 -29.91
N ILE A 328 5.47 3.15 -28.63
CA ILE A 328 4.95 4.26 -27.85
C ILE A 328 5.50 5.59 -28.37
N PRO A 329 4.63 6.63 -28.56
CA PRO A 329 5.10 7.94 -29.02
C PRO A 329 5.92 8.68 -27.96
N GLU A 330 6.51 9.83 -28.33
CA GLU A 330 7.03 10.77 -27.33
C GLU A 330 5.88 11.37 -26.53
N LEU A 331 6.03 11.37 -25.21
CA LEU A 331 4.97 11.80 -24.30
C LEU A 331 5.36 13.13 -23.60
N PRO A 332 4.41 14.05 -23.39
CA PRO A 332 4.64 15.26 -22.63
C PRO A 332 4.87 14.96 -21.15
N GLU A 333 5.46 15.93 -20.43
CA GLU A 333 5.52 15.85 -18.96
C GLU A 333 4.12 15.81 -18.34
N THR A 334 4.01 15.05 -17.24
CA THR A 334 2.73 14.89 -16.52
C THR A 334 2.77 15.48 -15.11
N ASN A 335 1.64 16.01 -14.64
CA ASN A 335 1.39 16.34 -13.23
C ASN A 335 0.95 15.11 -12.41
N ALA A 336 0.66 13.99 -13.07
CA ALA A 336 0.32 12.73 -12.42
C ALA A 336 1.56 12.05 -11.81
N SER A 337 1.65 10.74 -11.81
CA SER A 337 2.81 10.02 -11.26
C SER A 337 3.99 10.01 -12.24
N LYS A 338 4.90 10.99 -12.10
CA LYS A 338 6.11 11.09 -12.94
C LYS A 338 6.97 9.82 -12.91
N SER A 339 7.16 9.23 -11.73
CA SER A 339 7.93 7.99 -11.59
C SER A 339 7.29 6.82 -12.34
N ARG A 340 5.97 6.73 -12.34
CA ARG A 340 5.24 5.68 -13.05
C ARG A 340 5.32 5.87 -14.57
N GLN A 341 5.22 7.11 -15.04
CA GLN A 341 5.40 7.45 -16.47
C GLN A 341 6.79 7.05 -16.95
N LEU A 342 7.84 7.47 -16.25
CA LEU A 342 9.22 7.15 -16.59
C LEU A 342 9.45 5.64 -16.63
N LEU A 343 9.06 4.91 -15.59
CA LEU A 343 9.20 3.47 -15.52
C LEU A 343 8.53 2.75 -16.70
N THR A 344 7.35 3.22 -17.11
CA THR A 344 6.59 2.61 -18.22
C THR A 344 7.26 2.89 -19.58
N ILE A 345 7.75 4.12 -19.79
CA ILE A 345 8.47 4.51 -21.02
C ILE A 345 9.80 3.76 -21.13
N GLU A 346 10.56 3.69 -20.05
CA GLU A 346 11.86 2.99 -20.00
C GLU A 346 11.67 1.50 -20.28
N LEU A 347 10.64 0.87 -19.70
CA LEU A 347 10.29 -0.52 -19.99
C LEU A 347 10.01 -0.73 -21.49
N ALA A 348 9.17 0.12 -22.08
CA ALA A 348 8.80 0.02 -23.50
C ALA A 348 10.03 0.16 -24.42
N ARG A 349 10.93 1.10 -24.10
CA ARG A 349 12.15 1.35 -24.89
C ARG A 349 13.19 0.24 -24.71
N ARG A 350 13.43 -0.21 -23.48
CA ARG A 350 14.39 -1.26 -23.16
C ARG A 350 14.06 -2.59 -23.84
N GLU A 351 12.78 -2.96 -23.85
CA GLU A 351 12.28 -4.21 -24.41
C GLU A 351 11.78 -4.06 -25.85
N ASN A 352 11.88 -2.85 -26.44
CA ASN A 352 11.40 -2.52 -27.79
C ASN A 352 9.93 -2.95 -28.04
N LEU A 353 9.05 -2.64 -27.09
CA LEU A 353 7.66 -3.09 -27.11
C LEU A 353 6.77 -2.19 -27.97
N THR A 354 5.84 -2.82 -28.72
CA THR A 354 4.69 -2.12 -29.28
C THR A 354 3.71 -1.73 -28.17
N ILE A 355 2.77 -0.82 -28.45
CA ILE A 355 1.71 -0.45 -27.49
C ILE A 355 0.94 -1.68 -27.01
N ARG A 356 0.63 -2.64 -27.92
CA ARG A 356 -0.02 -3.92 -27.59
C ARG A 356 0.84 -4.73 -26.63
N GLN A 357 2.08 -4.95 -26.97
CA GLN A 357 3.01 -5.70 -26.13
C GLN A 357 3.22 -5.03 -24.77
N LEU A 358 3.27 -3.70 -24.76
CA LEU A 358 3.39 -2.93 -23.52
C LEU A 358 2.17 -3.12 -22.61
N TYR A 359 0.92 -3.00 -23.12
CA TYR A 359 -0.21 -3.23 -22.24
C TYR A 359 -0.30 -4.68 -21.75
N LEU A 360 0.05 -5.66 -22.57
CA LEU A 360 0.14 -7.06 -22.14
C LEU A 360 1.20 -7.22 -21.04
N ARG A 361 2.34 -6.56 -21.19
CA ARG A 361 3.47 -6.62 -20.24
C ARG A 361 3.13 -6.00 -18.87
N VAL A 362 2.32 -4.93 -18.85
CA VAL A 362 1.96 -4.22 -17.62
C VAL A 362 0.58 -4.61 -17.04
N ALA A 363 -0.19 -5.42 -17.74
CA ALA A 363 -1.58 -5.75 -17.41
C ALA A 363 -1.78 -6.40 -16.03
N GLY A 364 -0.83 -7.22 -15.61
CA GLY A 364 -0.86 -7.86 -14.29
C GLY A 364 -0.24 -6.98 -13.22
N ALA A 365 1.04 -6.77 -13.34
CA ALA A 365 1.85 -6.14 -12.29
C ALA A 365 1.74 -4.61 -12.26
N ARG A 366 1.22 -3.97 -13.32
CA ARG A 366 1.10 -2.50 -13.40
C ARG A 366 2.40 -1.76 -13.07
N GLY A 367 3.53 -2.31 -13.53
CA GLY A 367 4.87 -1.79 -13.28
C GLY A 367 5.53 -2.30 -11.98
N HIS A 368 4.87 -3.18 -11.21
CA HIS A 368 5.52 -3.94 -10.15
C HIS A 368 6.25 -5.17 -10.69
N TRP A 369 6.90 -5.89 -9.83
CA TRP A 369 7.67 -7.06 -10.18
C TRP A 369 6.76 -8.29 -10.41
N GLN A 370 6.82 -8.86 -11.60
CA GLN A 370 6.04 -10.03 -12.00
C GLN A 370 6.88 -11.29 -11.91
N LEU A 371 6.36 -12.30 -11.26
CA LEU A 371 6.94 -13.64 -11.16
C LEU A 371 5.96 -14.67 -11.72
N VAL A 372 6.46 -15.57 -12.57
CA VAL A 372 5.68 -16.69 -13.13
C VAL A 372 6.53 -17.94 -12.97
N GLY A 373 6.02 -18.95 -12.27
CA GLY A 373 6.80 -20.17 -12.07
C GLY A 373 6.32 -21.05 -10.94
N THR A 374 7.16 -22.03 -10.61
CA THR A 374 6.95 -22.93 -9.49
C THR A 374 7.21 -22.23 -8.15
N PRO A 375 6.73 -22.79 -7.01
CA PRO A 375 7.02 -22.24 -5.69
C PRO A 375 8.51 -22.04 -5.43
N ALA A 376 9.34 -23.01 -5.80
CA ALA A 376 10.78 -22.94 -5.61
C ALA A 376 11.41 -21.78 -6.40
N GLN A 377 11.06 -21.63 -7.68
CA GLN A 377 11.56 -20.53 -8.53
C GLN A 377 11.11 -19.15 -8.05
N ILE A 378 9.90 -19.04 -7.52
CA ILE A 378 9.41 -17.80 -6.94
C ILE A 378 10.19 -17.47 -5.66
N VAL A 379 10.34 -18.45 -4.77
CA VAL A 379 11.05 -18.24 -3.50
C VAL A 379 12.53 -17.95 -3.73
N ASP A 380 13.19 -18.59 -4.71
CA ASP A 380 14.59 -18.28 -5.09
C ASP A 380 14.77 -16.78 -5.37
N GLN A 381 13.87 -16.19 -6.14
CA GLN A 381 13.93 -14.78 -6.51
C GLN A 381 13.58 -13.84 -5.33
N LEU A 382 12.61 -14.22 -4.50
CA LEU A 382 12.26 -13.47 -3.28
C LEU A 382 13.43 -13.46 -2.28
N GLU A 383 14.04 -14.63 -2.06
CA GLU A 383 15.19 -14.80 -1.19
C GLU A 383 16.41 -14.02 -1.69
N GLU A 384 16.73 -14.12 -2.98
CA GLU A 384 17.85 -13.38 -3.57
C GLU A 384 17.74 -11.88 -3.32
N ARG A 385 16.57 -11.28 -3.60
CA ARG A 385 16.35 -9.84 -3.41
C ARG A 385 16.40 -9.45 -1.93
N PHE A 386 15.90 -10.29 -1.05
CA PHE A 386 15.97 -10.08 0.41
C PHE A 386 17.42 -10.12 0.91
N VAL A 387 18.16 -11.16 0.57
CA VAL A 387 19.54 -11.38 1.01
C VAL A 387 20.49 -10.32 0.49
N LYS A 388 20.26 -9.84 -0.74
CA LYS A 388 21.06 -8.78 -1.37
C LYS A 388 20.67 -7.35 -0.93
N GLY A 389 19.72 -7.20 -0.02
CA GLY A 389 19.36 -5.88 0.52
C GLY A 389 18.51 -5.04 -0.43
N GLY A 390 17.64 -5.67 -1.22
CA GLY A 390 16.65 -4.99 -2.07
C GLY A 390 15.23 -4.93 -1.48
N ALA A 391 14.98 -5.63 -0.36
CA ALA A 391 13.67 -5.65 0.30
C ALA A 391 13.78 -6.10 1.77
N ASP A 392 12.83 -5.68 2.62
CA ASP A 392 12.59 -6.22 3.95
C ASP A 392 11.46 -7.29 3.94
N GLY A 393 10.73 -7.36 2.86
CA GLY A 393 9.58 -8.23 2.64
C GLY A 393 8.86 -7.84 1.35
N TYR A 394 7.64 -8.32 1.18
CA TYR A 394 6.89 -8.09 -0.05
C TYR A 394 5.41 -7.82 0.21
N ASN A 395 4.81 -6.94 -0.58
CA ASN A 395 3.37 -6.79 -0.65
C ASN A 395 2.86 -7.64 -1.81
N VAL A 396 2.27 -8.78 -1.50
CA VAL A 396 1.81 -9.77 -2.48
C VAL A 396 0.57 -9.25 -3.17
N MET A 397 0.59 -9.24 -4.48
CA MET A 397 -0.45 -8.75 -5.38
C MET A 397 -1.07 -9.93 -6.14
N PRO A 398 -2.06 -10.64 -5.58
CA PRO A 398 -2.63 -11.83 -6.23
C PRO A 398 -3.20 -11.49 -7.61
N PRO A 399 -2.92 -12.31 -8.64
CA PRO A 399 -3.40 -12.04 -10.01
C PRO A 399 -4.91 -12.07 -10.11
N VAL A 400 -5.55 -13.03 -9.48
CA VAL A 400 -7.00 -13.21 -9.35
C VAL A 400 -7.33 -13.47 -7.89
N LEU A 401 -8.43 -12.95 -7.39
CA LEU A 401 -8.91 -13.23 -6.03
C LEU A 401 -10.26 -13.97 -6.09
N PRO A 402 -10.40 -15.06 -5.29
CA PRO A 402 -9.48 -15.50 -4.24
C PRO A 402 -8.35 -16.42 -4.70
N ALA A 403 -8.47 -17.11 -5.86
CA ALA A 403 -7.62 -18.21 -6.27
C ALA A 403 -6.11 -17.92 -6.24
N GLY A 404 -5.67 -16.74 -6.70
CA GLY A 404 -4.23 -16.40 -6.70
C GLY A 404 -3.65 -16.16 -5.29
N LEU A 405 -4.47 -15.75 -4.31
CA LEU A 405 -4.05 -15.71 -2.91
C LEU A 405 -3.96 -17.13 -2.35
N ASP A 406 -4.95 -17.96 -2.65
CA ASP A 406 -4.98 -19.37 -2.23
C ASP A 406 -3.73 -20.11 -2.78
N ASP A 407 -3.41 -19.96 -4.06
CA ASP A 407 -2.19 -20.54 -4.67
C ASP A 407 -0.91 -20.08 -3.93
N PHE A 408 -0.80 -18.81 -3.60
CA PHE A 408 0.36 -18.30 -2.87
C PHE A 408 0.45 -18.87 -1.45
N VAL A 409 -0.68 -18.94 -0.75
CA VAL A 409 -0.76 -19.49 0.61
C VAL A 409 -0.47 -20.98 0.63
N GLU A 410 -1.02 -21.75 -0.30
CA GLU A 410 -0.88 -23.21 -0.32
C GLU A 410 0.47 -23.67 -0.85
N LEU A 411 1.09 -22.93 -1.77
CA LEU A 411 2.27 -23.40 -2.49
C LEU A 411 3.55 -22.62 -2.10
N VAL A 412 3.48 -21.30 -1.94
CA VAL A 412 4.69 -20.48 -1.70
C VAL A 412 5.00 -20.34 -0.21
N ILE A 413 3.98 -20.13 0.64
CA ILE A 413 4.20 -20.02 2.10
C ILE A 413 4.89 -21.26 2.70
N PRO A 414 4.52 -22.50 2.37
CA PRO A 414 5.24 -23.68 2.87
C PRO A 414 6.71 -23.69 2.46
N GLU A 415 7.04 -23.28 1.23
CA GLU A 415 8.42 -23.23 0.76
C GLU A 415 9.23 -22.14 1.47
N LEU A 416 8.64 -20.95 1.70
CA LEU A 416 9.26 -19.89 2.50
C LEU A 416 9.54 -20.37 3.94
N ARG A 417 8.62 -21.09 4.55
CA ARG A 417 8.79 -21.67 5.89
C ARG A 417 9.85 -22.75 5.92
N ARG A 418 9.86 -23.65 4.93
CA ARG A 418 10.89 -24.69 4.79
C ARG A 418 12.30 -24.11 4.75
N ARG A 419 12.47 -22.91 4.14
CA ARG A 419 13.76 -22.21 4.08
C ARG A 419 14.03 -21.33 5.31
N GLY A 420 13.12 -21.26 6.28
CA GLY A 420 13.25 -20.39 7.46
C GLY A 420 13.06 -18.89 7.16
N LEU A 421 12.55 -18.56 5.98
CA LEU A 421 12.37 -17.18 5.51
C LEU A 421 11.09 -16.52 5.99
N PHE A 422 10.13 -17.28 6.50
CA PHE A 422 8.86 -16.76 6.95
C PHE A 422 8.38 -17.45 8.22
N ARG A 423 7.62 -16.72 9.03
CA ARG A 423 7.10 -17.17 10.33
C ARG A 423 6.08 -18.31 10.20
N SER A 424 6.01 -19.14 11.24
CA SER A 424 4.95 -20.14 11.41
C SER A 424 3.83 -19.64 12.32
N GLU A 425 4.15 -18.73 13.27
CA GLU A 425 3.21 -18.14 14.22
C GLU A 425 3.45 -16.63 14.36
N TYR A 426 2.42 -15.89 14.81
CA TYR A 426 2.59 -14.52 15.22
C TYR A 426 3.33 -14.45 16.55
N GLU A 427 4.32 -13.56 16.65
CA GLU A 427 5.13 -13.37 17.85
C GLU A 427 4.62 -12.18 18.68
N GLY A 428 4.01 -11.19 18.01
CA GLY A 428 3.49 -9.96 18.61
C GLY A 428 1.97 -9.88 18.62
N ARG A 429 1.46 -8.91 19.38
CA ARG A 429 0.02 -8.62 19.47
C ARG A 429 -0.41 -7.50 18.52
N THR A 430 0.49 -6.57 18.22
CA THR A 430 0.21 -5.42 17.39
C THR A 430 0.83 -5.59 16.00
N LEU A 431 0.34 -4.82 15.02
CA LEU A 431 0.98 -4.75 13.70
C LEU A 431 2.45 -4.34 13.83
N ARG A 432 2.73 -3.39 14.70
CA ARG A 432 4.06 -2.87 14.96
C ARG A 432 5.01 -3.96 15.47
N ASP A 433 4.57 -4.75 16.45
CA ASP A 433 5.37 -5.86 16.98
C ASP A 433 5.69 -6.87 15.87
N ASN A 434 4.68 -7.27 15.08
CA ASN A 434 4.84 -8.24 14.01
C ASN A 434 5.75 -7.76 12.88
N LEU A 435 5.82 -6.45 12.64
CA LEU A 435 6.76 -5.84 11.70
C LEU A 435 8.16 -5.66 12.30
N GLY A 436 8.34 -5.83 13.61
CA GLY A 436 9.59 -5.55 14.30
C GLY A 436 9.93 -4.06 14.32
N LEU A 437 8.93 -3.22 14.52
CA LEU A 437 9.02 -1.77 14.64
C LEU A 437 8.95 -1.36 16.12
N ARG A 438 9.72 -0.34 16.49
CA ARG A 438 9.67 0.20 17.86
C ARG A 438 8.35 0.93 18.11
N ARG A 439 7.80 0.81 19.32
CA ARG A 439 6.66 1.61 19.74
C ARG A 439 7.08 3.08 19.88
N PRO A 440 6.41 4.05 19.23
CA PRO A 440 6.77 5.46 19.35
C PRO A 440 6.59 5.96 20.77
N VAL A 441 7.59 6.67 21.26
CA VAL A 441 7.49 7.39 22.53
C VAL A 441 6.58 8.60 22.34
N ASN A 442 5.73 8.90 23.33
CA ASN A 442 4.94 10.12 23.30
C ASN A 442 5.89 11.34 23.28
N ARG A 443 5.67 12.30 22.37
CA ARG A 443 6.53 13.50 22.24
C ARG A 443 6.58 14.35 23.52
N HIS A 444 5.61 14.20 24.42
CA HIS A 444 5.51 14.89 25.70
C HIS A 444 6.04 14.05 26.87
N ALA A 445 6.50 12.81 26.62
CA ALA A 445 7.11 11.99 27.67
C ALA A 445 8.29 12.74 28.29
N ARG A 446 8.26 12.90 29.60
CA ARG A 446 9.41 13.46 30.33
C ARG A 446 10.58 12.48 30.18
N ALA A 447 11.77 13.01 29.88
CA ALA A 447 12.97 12.21 29.93
C ALA A 447 13.10 11.64 31.35
N ALA A 448 13.16 10.30 31.45
CA ALA A 448 13.31 9.61 32.73
C ALA A 448 14.69 9.83 33.29
#